data_bddf1ff3fda1799a3c72db890714c9fe
#
_entry.id   bddf1ff3fda1799a3c72db890714c9fe
#
_cell.length_a   1.000
_cell.length_b   1.000
_cell.length_c   1.000
_cell.angle_alpha   90.00
_cell.angle_beta   90.00
_cell.angle_gamma   90.00
#
_symmetry.space_group_name_H-M   'P 1'
#
loop_
_entity.id
_entity.type
_entity.pdbx_description
1 polymer ?
#
loop_
_entity_poly.entity_id
_entity_poly.type
_entity_poly.pdbx_seq_one_letter_code
_entity_poly.pdbx_strand_id
1 'polypeptide(L)'
;MLDLAIVGGGPGGLMSAWYLKRKLGALCRVTIYEAADRVGGKILTRKFDTAPAMYEAGVAEIYDYSMTGPDPLRELVQHFGLQTIPMDAEQVQLDGELLDDVPGMRRKYGAKTADAIEAFRKRCTDIMSPVEYYEGVGAHDNEHPWAWMTCEELLDKEVDDPTAKRFLKVMARSDIATESHNTNGLNALKNFVMDVEGYIGLYSIQNGNEQLISCLQSEVDADIQLNHRVLKVGKTEAGRYRLNMMNGKGPETRDFDLVLMCLPHSWLATMRWDGELLRKSMVKHVAFFDRPAHYLRVSVLFDTPYWGEKIPGAWFMSEAFGGCCVYNEGARHDVGRHGVLNWL
;
A
#
# COMPACT_ATOMS: atom_id res chain seq x y z
N MET A 1 -35.55 -1.73 -5.02
CA MET A 1 -34.41 -1.29 -4.20
C MET A 1 -33.39 -2.43 -4.21
N LEU A 2 -32.19 -2.15 -4.67
CA LEU A 2 -31.11 -3.12 -4.77
C LEU A 2 -30.52 -3.41 -3.37
N ASP A 3 -30.43 -4.68 -2.98
CA ASP A 3 -29.86 -5.12 -1.71
C ASP A 3 -28.42 -5.60 -1.94
N LEU A 4 -27.46 -4.89 -1.39
CA LEU A 4 -26.04 -5.05 -1.72
C LEU A 4 -25.23 -5.35 -0.45
N ALA A 5 -24.43 -6.41 -0.48
CA ALA A 5 -23.44 -6.70 0.55
C ALA A 5 -22.05 -6.28 0.11
N ILE A 6 -21.30 -5.71 1.04
CA ILE A 6 -19.86 -5.47 0.93
C ILE A 6 -19.16 -6.34 1.97
N VAL A 7 -18.24 -7.17 1.54
CA VAL A 7 -17.46 -8.04 2.42
C VAL A 7 -16.08 -7.44 2.62
N GLY A 8 -15.83 -6.95 3.83
CA GLY A 8 -14.64 -6.23 4.26
C GLY A 8 -14.91 -4.75 4.50
N GLY A 9 -14.78 -4.32 5.77
CA GLY A 9 -14.93 -2.94 6.24
C GLY A 9 -13.63 -2.12 6.19
N GLY A 10 -12.67 -2.52 5.34
CA GLY A 10 -11.47 -1.75 5.07
C GLY A 10 -11.74 -0.51 4.21
N PRO A 11 -10.69 0.28 3.83
CA PRO A 11 -10.88 1.50 3.03
C PRO A 11 -11.62 1.23 1.73
N GLY A 12 -11.32 0.14 1.03
CA GLY A 12 -12.01 -0.22 -0.21
C GLY A 12 -13.51 -0.45 -0.01
N GLY A 13 -13.90 -1.12 1.08
CA GLY A 13 -15.32 -1.37 1.39
C GLY A 13 -16.08 -0.09 1.78
N LEU A 14 -15.50 0.73 2.63
CA LEU A 14 -16.08 2.00 3.06
C LEU A 14 -16.22 2.99 1.90
N MET A 15 -15.17 3.17 1.09
CA MET A 15 -15.21 4.01 -0.10
C MET A 15 -16.25 3.51 -1.12
N SER A 16 -16.30 2.19 -1.35
CA SER A 16 -17.31 1.59 -2.24
C SER A 16 -18.73 1.90 -1.76
N ALA A 17 -19.00 1.75 -0.47
CA ALA A 17 -20.31 2.07 0.11
C ALA A 17 -20.64 3.56 -0.05
N TRP A 18 -19.68 4.45 0.25
CA TRP A 18 -19.84 5.89 0.14
C TRP A 18 -20.16 6.32 -1.30
N TYR A 19 -19.40 5.84 -2.29
CA TYR A 19 -19.65 6.15 -3.71
C TYR A 19 -20.97 5.55 -4.21
N LEU A 20 -21.30 4.32 -3.86
CA LEU A 20 -22.56 3.68 -4.24
C LEU A 20 -23.77 4.47 -3.73
N LYS A 21 -23.76 4.91 -2.47
CA LYS A 21 -24.85 5.70 -1.90
C LYS A 21 -24.98 7.06 -2.57
N ARG A 22 -23.89 7.73 -2.91
CA ARG A 22 -23.91 9.00 -3.65
C ARG A 22 -24.43 8.84 -5.09
N LYS A 23 -24.16 7.71 -5.74
CA LYS A 23 -24.61 7.44 -7.12
C LYS A 23 -26.04 6.91 -7.20
N LEU A 24 -26.43 6.04 -6.30
CA LEU A 24 -27.69 5.30 -6.34
C LEU A 24 -28.74 5.78 -5.32
N GLY A 25 -28.31 6.47 -4.27
CA GLY A 25 -29.20 7.01 -3.23
C GLY A 25 -30.12 5.95 -2.64
N ALA A 26 -31.41 6.24 -2.64
CA ALA A 26 -32.44 5.33 -2.13
C ALA A 26 -32.70 4.08 -3.01
N LEU A 27 -32.08 3.99 -4.18
CA LEU A 27 -32.22 2.81 -5.04
C LEU A 27 -31.44 1.60 -4.52
N CYS A 28 -30.49 1.79 -3.59
CA CYS A 28 -29.72 0.70 -3.00
C CYS A 28 -29.74 0.75 -1.47
N ARG A 29 -29.76 -0.43 -0.85
CA ARG A 29 -29.45 -0.66 0.56
C ARG A 29 -28.11 -1.39 0.64
N VAL A 30 -27.17 -0.85 1.41
CA VAL A 30 -25.82 -1.39 1.55
C VAL A 30 -25.64 -1.94 2.96
N THR A 31 -25.14 -3.19 3.06
CA THR A 31 -24.68 -3.79 4.32
C THR A 31 -23.19 -4.13 4.17
N ILE A 32 -22.37 -3.65 5.11
CA ILE A 32 -20.94 -3.98 5.18
C ILE A 32 -20.73 -5.04 6.25
N TYR A 33 -20.09 -6.16 5.91
CA TYR A 33 -19.68 -7.21 6.84
C TYR A 33 -18.18 -7.14 7.10
N GLU A 34 -17.79 -6.91 8.34
CA GLU A 34 -16.41 -6.86 8.79
C GLU A 34 -16.15 -7.93 9.85
N ALA A 35 -15.08 -8.70 9.66
CA ALA A 35 -14.74 -9.80 10.56
C ALA A 35 -14.16 -9.33 11.91
N ALA A 36 -13.53 -8.15 11.93
CA ALA A 36 -12.97 -7.54 13.14
C ALA A 36 -14.04 -6.78 13.93
N ASP A 37 -13.65 -6.30 15.09
CA ASP A 37 -14.41 -5.41 15.97
C ASP A 37 -14.32 -3.93 15.58
N ARG A 38 -13.60 -3.62 14.49
CA ARG A 38 -13.41 -2.27 13.95
C ARG A 38 -13.42 -2.27 12.43
N VAL A 39 -13.73 -1.15 11.82
CA VAL A 39 -13.47 -0.87 10.39
C VAL A 39 -12.07 -0.31 10.15
N GLY A 40 -11.70 -0.08 8.88
CA GLY A 40 -10.45 0.56 8.47
C GLY A 40 -9.39 -0.41 7.97
N GLY A 41 -9.50 -1.70 8.26
CA GLY A 41 -8.60 -2.72 7.72
C GLY A 41 -7.12 -2.42 7.97
N LYS A 42 -6.36 -2.18 6.88
CA LYS A 42 -4.91 -1.87 6.93
C LYS A 42 -4.59 -0.39 7.20
N ILE A 43 -5.57 0.50 7.28
CA ILE A 43 -5.35 1.87 7.76
C ILE A 43 -5.58 1.87 9.27
N LEU A 44 -4.53 2.17 10.01
CA LEU A 44 -4.55 2.07 11.47
C LEU A 44 -3.47 2.97 12.07
N THR A 45 -3.90 4.04 12.73
CA THR A 45 -3.05 4.92 13.53
C THR A 45 -3.16 4.51 15.00
N ARG A 46 -2.04 4.36 15.69
CA ARG A 46 -1.98 3.94 17.10
C ARG A 46 -1.27 4.99 17.97
N LYS A 47 -1.45 4.85 19.28
CA LYS A 47 -0.64 5.50 20.30
C LYS A 47 0.08 4.43 21.11
N PHE A 48 1.26 4.76 21.61
CA PHE A 48 1.92 3.90 22.59
C PHE A 48 1.17 3.96 23.93
N ASP A 49 1.07 2.81 24.59
CA ASP A 49 0.43 2.74 25.93
C ASP A 49 1.20 3.53 27.00
N THR A 50 2.51 3.69 26.79
CA THR A 50 3.44 4.33 27.73
C THR A 50 3.69 5.81 27.45
N ALA A 51 3.22 6.34 26.32
CA ALA A 51 3.44 7.73 25.91
C ALA A 51 2.33 8.22 24.95
N PRO A 52 2.03 9.54 24.91
CA PRO A 52 1.04 10.09 24.00
C PRO A 52 1.50 10.13 22.52
N ALA A 53 2.62 9.49 22.21
CA ALA A 53 3.22 9.46 20.88
C ALA A 53 2.41 8.56 19.91
N MET A 54 2.10 9.11 18.75
CA MET A 54 1.34 8.44 17.69
C MET A 54 2.28 7.81 16.66
N TYR A 55 1.76 6.79 15.96
CA TYR A 55 2.46 6.13 14.86
C TYR A 55 1.48 5.42 13.91
N GLU A 56 1.87 5.24 12.66
CA GLU A 56 1.12 4.41 11.71
C GLU A 56 1.48 2.93 11.91
N ALA A 57 0.51 2.16 12.40
CA ALA A 57 0.65 0.71 12.52
C ALA A 57 0.26 -0.01 11.21
N GLY A 58 -0.38 0.71 10.30
CA GLY A 58 -0.84 0.24 8.99
C GLY A 58 -0.17 0.99 7.84
N VAL A 59 -0.98 1.49 6.92
CA VAL A 59 -0.53 2.29 5.76
C VAL A 59 0.17 3.56 6.25
N ALA A 60 1.40 3.75 5.80
CA ALA A 60 2.21 4.90 6.19
C ALA A 60 1.98 6.12 5.29
N GLU A 61 1.98 5.89 3.99
CA GLU A 61 1.82 6.90 2.96
C GLU A 61 0.73 6.50 1.98
N ILE A 62 0.25 7.49 1.25
CA ILE A 62 -0.77 7.37 0.21
C ILE A 62 -0.17 7.94 -1.09
N TYR A 63 -0.36 7.23 -2.18
CA TYR A 63 0.09 7.65 -3.50
C TYR A 63 -0.81 8.77 -4.04
N ASP A 64 -0.22 9.81 -4.60
CA ASP A 64 -0.91 10.93 -5.24
C ASP A 64 -0.95 10.72 -6.75
N TYR A 65 -2.11 10.33 -7.27
CA TYR A 65 -2.32 10.12 -8.70
C TYR A 65 -2.84 11.38 -9.43
N SER A 66 -2.92 12.52 -8.74
CA SER A 66 -3.44 13.77 -9.33
C SER A 66 -2.58 14.32 -10.49
N MET A 67 -1.35 13.85 -10.63
CA MET A 67 -0.46 14.22 -11.73
C MET A 67 -0.95 13.74 -13.11
N THR A 68 -1.71 12.64 -13.16
CA THR A 68 -2.18 12.05 -14.42
C THR A 68 -3.67 12.29 -14.68
N GLY A 69 -4.40 12.84 -13.71
CA GLY A 69 -5.82 13.13 -13.83
C GLY A 69 -6.52 13.26 -12.48
N PRO A 70 -7.86 13.22 -12.45
CA PRO A 70 -8.60 13.22 -11.20
C PRO A 70 -8.22 12.01 -10.33
N ASP A 71 -7.80 12.27 -9.10
CA ASP A 71 -7.54 11.23 -8.10
C ASP A 71 -8.72 11.14 -7.12
N PRO A 72 -9.55 10.08 -7.21
CA PRO A 72 -10.74 9.94 -6.36
C PRO A 72 -10.43 9.89 -4.86
N LEU A 73 -9.24 9.39 -4.47
CA LEU A 73 -8.83 9.36 -3.07
C LEU A 73 -8.39 10.74 -2.60
N ARG A 74 -7.66 11.48 -3.41
CA ARG A 74 -7.27 12.86 -3.14
C ARG A 74 -8.49 13.77 -3.02
N GLU A 75 -9.47 13.63 -3.93
CA GLU A 75 -10.75 14.33 -3.88
C GLU A 75 -11.52 14.02 -2.59
N LEU A 76 -11.50 12.76 -2.14
CA LEU A 76 -12.17 12.34 -0.92
C LEU A 76 -11.50 12.95 0.33
N VAL A 77 -10.17 12.95 0.39
CA VAL A 77 -9.39 13.59 1.46
C VAL A 77 -9.71 15.10 1.54
N GLN A 78 -9.78 15.75 0.39
CA GLN A 78 -10.19 17.17 0.29
C GLN A 78 -11.64 17.40 0.70
N HIS A 79 -12.57 16.52 0.28
CA HIS A 79 -13.98 16.58 0.66
C HIS A 79 -14.16 16.57 2.19
N PHE A 80 -13.38 15.77 2.88
CA PHE A 80 -13.39 15.71 4.34
C PHE A 80 -12.59 16.83 5.03
N GLY A 81 -11.94 17.71 4.27
CA GLY A 81 -11.12 18.80 4.82
C GLY A 81 -9.88 18.33 5.58
N LEU A 82 -9.41 17.12 5.29
CA LEU A 82 -8.24 16.53 5.95
C LEU A 82 -6.95 17.20 5.48
N GLN A 83 -6.12 17.61 6.44
CA GLN A 83 -4.82 18.19 6.13
C GLN A 83 -3.83 17.09 5.73
N THR A 84 -3.05 17.35 4.67
CA THR A 84 -2.05 16.39 4.19
C THR A 84 -0.64 16.94 4.34
N ILE A 85 0.30 16.04 4.54
CA ILE A 85 1.73 16.32 4.61
C ILE A 85 2.40 15.56 3.47
N PRO A 86 3.24 16.20 2.64
CA PRO A 86 4.04 15.49 1.66
C PRO A 86 4.97 14.52 2.37
N MET A 87 5.14 13.34 1.77
CA MET A 87 6.03 12.29 2.25
C MET A 87 7.24 12.21 1.34
N ASP A 88 8.00 13.31 1.31
CA ASP A 88 9.21 13.39 0.51
C ASP A 88 10.38 12.74 1.24
N ALA A 89 11.15 11.93 0.54
CA ALA A 89 12.39 11.38 1.03
C ALA A 89 13.35 11.15 -0.13
N GLU A 90 14.52 11.73 -0.01
CA GLU A 90 15.61 11.61 -0.99
C GLU A 90 16.86 11.07 -0.28
N GLN A 91 16.68 10.26 0.78
CA GLN A 91 17.81 9.84 1.60
C GLN A 91 17.92 8.32 1.65
N VAL A 92 19.18 7.87 1.67
CA VAL A 92 19.53 6.47 1.86
C VAL A 92 20.65 6.34 2.90
N GLN A 93 20.50 5.44 3.85
CA GLN A 93 21.54 5.12 4.83
C GLN A 93 22.38 3.96 4.30
N LEU A 94 23.68 4.22 4.05
CA LEU A 94 24.67 3.25 3.61
C LEU A 94 25.98 3.42 4.39
N ASP A 95 26.56 2.33 4.86
CA ASP A 95 27.79 2.31 5.66
C ASP A 95 27.72 3.28 6.86
N GLY A 96 26.57 3.29 7.56
CA GLY A 96 26.32 4.10 8.75
C GLY A 96 26.09 5.61 8.52
N GLU A 97 26.05 6.06 7.27
CA GLU A 97 25.84 7.47 6.90
C GLU A 97 24.54 7.66 6.11
N LEU A 98 23.80 8.70 6.44
CA LEU A 98 22.61 9.10 5.69
C LEU A 98 23.02 10.02 4.54
N LEU A 99 22.75 9.61 3.31
CA LEU A 99 23.17 10.26 2.06
C LEU A 99 21.95 10.81 1.33
N ASP A 100 22.13 11.98 0.71
CA ASP A 100 21.09 12.55 -0.16
C ASP A 100 21.17 11.87 -1.53
N ASP A 101 20.42 10.82 -1.76
CA ASP A 101 20.29 10.09 -3.02
C ASP A 101 21.60 10.10 -3.87
N VAL A 102 21.55 10.36 -5.18
CA VAL A 102 22.71 10.34 -6.08
C VAL A 102 23.77 11.40 -5.74
N PRO A 103 23.44 12.65 -5.36
CA PRO A 103 24.44 13.60 -4.90
C PRO A 103 25.27 13.10 -3.70
N GLY A 104 24.63 12.48 -2.73
CA GLY A 104 25.32 11.85 -1.60
C GLY A 104 26.21 10.69 -2.01
N MET A 105 25.72 9.83 -2.90
CA MET A 105 26.51 8.74 -3.48
C MET A 105 27.75 9.27 -4.21
N ARG A 106 27.62 10.36 -4.96
CA ARG A 106 28.72 11.01 -5.67
C ARG A 106 29.78 11.56 -4.72
N ARG A 107 29.36 12.18 -3.62
CA ARG A 107 30.30 12.71 -2.61
C ARG A 107 31.07 11.59 -1.89
N LYS A 108 30.40 10.50 -1.53
CA LYS A 108 30.96 9.44 -0.70
C LYS A 108 31.74 8.39 -1.52
N TYR A 109 31.19 7.96 -2.64
CA TYR A 109 31.72 6.83 -3.44
C TYR A 109 32.29 7.25 -4.80
N GLY A 110 32.19 8.52 -5.17
CA GLY A 110 32.76 9.09 -6.38
C GLY A 110 31.84 9.09 -7.60
N ALA A 111 32.31 9.76 -8.65
CA ALA A 111 31.53 9.99 -9.87
C ALA A 111 31.12 8.68 -10.57
N LYS A 112 32.02 7.70 -10.64
CA LYS A 112 31.75 6.43 -11.33
C LYS A 112 30.50 5.71 -10.79
N THR A 113 30.36 5.63 -9.46
CA THR A 113 29.21 5.00 -8.80
C THR A 113 27.92 5.79 -9.07
N ALA A 114 27.97 7.12 -8.93
CA ALA A 114 26.82 7.98 -9.18
C ALA A 114 26.37 7.93 -10.65
N ASP A 115 27.30 8.00 -11.58
CA ASP A 115 27.03 7.94 -13.02
C ASP A 115 26.39 6.58 -13.41
N ALA A 116 26.80 5.48 -12.74
CA ALA A 116 26.21 4.17 -12.95
C ALA A 116 24.73 4.12 -12.49
N ILE A 117 24.39 4.75 -11.34
CA ILE A 117 23.02 4.87 -10.84
C ILE A 117 22.18 5.70 -11.81
N GLU A 118 22.66 6.88 -12.21
CA GLU A 118 21.95 7.79 -13.14
C GLU A 118 21.72 7.10 -14.49
N ALA A 119 22.73 6.43 -15.04
CA ALA A 119 22.60 5.70 -16.30
C ALA A 119 21.57 4.57 -16.23
N PHE A 120 21.49 3.86 -15.10
CA PHE A 120 20.49 2.81 -14.90
C PHE A 120 19.08 3.40 -14.76
N ARG A 121 18.90 4.45 -13.93
CA ARG A 121 17.61 5.16 -13.80
C ARG A 121 17.14 5.72 -15.14
N LYS A 122 18.06 6.30 -15.93
CA LYS A 122 17.71 6.76 -17.27
C LYS A 122 17.18 5.62 -18.15
N ARG A 123 17.80 4.45 -18.13
CA ARG A 123 17.25 3.29 -18.87
C ARG A 123 15.85 2.90 -18.37
N CYS A 124 15.61 2.98 -17.06
CA CYS A 124 14.28 2.72 -16.51
C CYS A 124 13.24 3.73 -17.02
N THR A 125 13.58 5.04 -17.05
CA THR A 125 12.68 6.08 -17.58
C THR A 125 12.48 5.99 -19.10
N ASP A 126 13.46 5.47 -19.84
CA ASP A 126 13.32 5.20 -21.29
C ASP A 126 12.35 4.02 -21.56
N ILE A 127 12.15 3.11 -20.60
CA ILE A 127 11.24 1.96 -20.72
C ILE A 127 9.84 2.29 -20.23
N MET A 128 9.71 3.09 -19.18
CA MET A 128 8.43 3.40 -18.52
C MET A 128 8.28 4.90 -18.32
N SER A 129 7.35 5.49 -19.02
CA SER A 129 6.96 6.90 -18.84
C SER A 129 6.16 7.11 -17.53
N PRO A 130 6.02 8.35 -17.02
CA PRO A 130 5.17 8.65 -15.88
C PRO A 130 3.72 8.19 -16.07
N VAL A 131 3.15 8.34 -17.26
CA VAL A 131 1.79 7.89 -17.57
C VAL A 131 1.66 6.38 -17.44
N GLU A 132 2.58 5.62 -18.03
CA GLU A 132 2.61 4.15 -17.92
C GLU A 132 2.84 3.68 -16.49
N TYR A 133 3.62 4.42 -15.71
CA TYR A 133 3.81 4.16 -14.28
C TYR A 133 2.47 4.18 -13.52
N TYR A 134 1.63 5.21 -13.76
CA TYR A 134 0.35 5.39 -13.08
C TYR A 134 -0.76 4.49 -13.64
N GLU A 135 -0.82 4.26 -14.95
CA GLU A 135 -1.81 3.38 -15.57
C GLU A 135 -1.57 1.90 -15.25
N GLY A 136 -0.44 1.59 -14.69
CA GLY A 136 0.01 0.22 -14.51
C GLY A 136 0.74 -0.29 -15.75
N VAL A 137 1.21 -1.50 -15.66
CA VAL A 137 2.02 -2.10 -16.70
C VAL A 137 1.15 -2.38 -17.91
N GLY A 138 1.55 -1.89 -19.06
CA GLY A 138 0.76 -1.98 -20.28
C GLY A 138 0.73 -3.38 -20.90
N ALA A 139 0.00 -3.53 -22.00
CA ALA A 139 -0.18 -4.79 -22.73
C ALA A 139 1.13 -5.43 -23.25
N HIS A 140 2.24 -4.72 -23.17
CA HIS A 140 3.57 -5.15 -23.68
C HIS A 140 4.50 -5.76 -22.62
N ASP A 141 4.04 -5.93 -21.38
CA ASP A 141 4.88 -6.37 -20.25
C ASP A 141 5.62 -7.68 -20.50
N ASN A 142 4.90 -8.65 -21.09
CA ASN A 142 5.45 -9.97 -21.39
C ASN A 142 6.41 -9.98 -22.60
N GLU A 143 6.46 -8.91 -23.38
CA GLU A 143 7.35 -8.78 -24.54
C GLU A 143 8.70 -8.17 -24.15
N HIS A 144 8.76 -7.45 -23.02
CA HIS A 144 10.01 -6.84 -22.57
C HIS A 144 10.94 -7.87 -21.91
N PRO A 145 12.23 -7.93 -22.28
CA PRO A 145 13.17 -8.92 -21.74
C PRO A 145 13.28 -8.93 -20.22
N TRP A 146 13.05 -7.79 -19.56
CA TRP A 146 13.11 -7.66 -18.11
C TRP A 146 11.98 -8.38 -17.37
N ALA A 147 10.89 -8.71 -18.07
CA ALA A 147 9.82 -9.55 -17.52
C ALA A 147 10.26 -11.00 -17.24
N TRP A 148 11.31 -11.45 -17.95
CA TRP A 148 11.78 -12.85 -17.94
C TRP A 148 13.10 -13.07 -17.19
N MET A 149 13.63 -12.04 -16.54
CA MET A 149 14.80 -12.14 -15.65
C MET A 149 14.42 -11.62 -14.26
N THR A 150 15.09 -12.13 -13.24
CA THR A 150 14.91 -11.60 -11.88
C THR A 150 15.47 -10.18 -11.78
N CYS A 151 15.03 -9.42 -10.79
CA CYS A 151 15.60 -8.10 -10.50
C CYS A 151 17.10 -8.20 -10.21
N GLU A 152 17.54 -9.29 -9.57
CA GLU A 152 18.97 -9.53 -9.31
C GLU A 152 19.75 -9.73 -10.60
N GLU A 153 19.30 -10.63 -11.49
CA GLU A 153 19.91 -10.85 -12.81
C GLU A 153 19.93 -9.58 -13.66
N LEU A 154 18.86 -8.77 -13.57
CA LEU A 154 18.81 -7.47 -14.24
C LEU A 154 19.92 -6.54 -13.74
N LEU A 155 20.03 -6.36 -12.43
CA LEU A 155 21.06 -5.49 -11.85
C LEU A 155 22.47 -6.01 -12.12
N ASP A 156 22.66 -7.33 -12.13
CA ASP A 156 23.95 -7.97 -12.46
C ASP A 156 24.36 -7.73 -13.90
N LYS A 157 23.39 -7.68 -14.81
CA LYS A 157 23.61 -7.46 -16.24
C LYS A 157 23.82 -5.98 -16.60
N GLU A 158 23.05 -5.09 -15.96
CA GLU A 158 22.93 -3.69 -16.40
C GLU A 158 23.80 -2.72 -15.57
N VAL A 159 24.32 -3.14 -14.41
CA VAL A 159 25.06 -2.29 -13.48
C VAL A 159 26.37 -2.96 -13.08
N ASP A 160 27.49 -2.49 -13.60
CA ASP A 160 28.82 -3.08 -13.28
C ASP A 160 29.37 -2.64 -11.92
N ASP A 161 29.01 -1.44 -11.45
CA ASP A 161 29.51 -0.90 -10.19
C ASP A 161 28.82 -1.57 -8.98
N PRO A 162 29.55 -2.26 -8.09
CA PRO A 162 28.97 -3.01 -6.99
C PRO A 162 28.30 -2.12 -5.92
N THR A 163 28.77 -0.89 -5.74
CA THR A 163 28.19 0.06 -4.79
C THR A 163 26.89 0.64 -5.35
N ALA A 164 26.84 0.98 -6.63
CA ALA A 164 25.62 1.37 -7.32
C ALA A 164 24.56 0.26 -7.27
N LYS A 165 24.97 -0.98 -7.51
CA LYS A 165 24.09 -2.16 -7.40
C LYS A 165 23.51 -2.32 -5.99
N ARG A 166 24.36 -2.19 -4.95
CA ARG A 166 23.92 -2.24 -3.55
C ARG A 166 22.89 -1.15 -3.25
N PHE A 167 23.16 0.08 -3.67
CA PHE A 167 22.25 1.20 -3.54
C PHE A 167 20.88 0.90 -4.16
N LEU A 168 20.86 0.47 -5.42
CA LEU A 168 19.62 0.16 -6.15
C LEU A 168 18.84 -1.00 -5.49
N LYS A 169 19.51 -2.02 -4.96
CA LYS A 169 18.88 -3.10 -4.20
C LYS A 169 18.22 -2.58 -2.92
N VAL A 170 18.89 -1.69 -2.18
CA VAL A 170 18.33 -1.08 -0.96
C VAL A 170 17.10 -0.25 -1.28
N MET A 171 17.17 0.58 -2.32
CA MET A 171 16.05 1.42 -2.75
C MET A 171 14.82 0.62 -3.16
N ALA A 172 15.00 -0.49 -3.86
CA ALA A 172 13.87 -1.28 -4.35
C ALA A 172 13.26 -2.22 -3.30
N ARG A 173 14.05 -2.76 -2.38
CA ARG A 173 13.66 -3.93 -1.56
C ARG A 173 12.43 -3.69 -0.69
N SER A 174 12.30 -2.51 -0.09
CA SER A 174 11.13 -2.20 0.75
C SER A 174 9.83 -2.28 -0.05
N ASP A 175 9.81 -1.68 -1.23
CA ASP A 175 8.57 -1.59 -2.02
C ASP A 175 8.22 -2.88 -2.76
N ILE A 176 9.22 -3.61 -3.25
CA ILE A 176 8.97 -4.94 -3.82
C ILE A 176 8.59 -5.97 -2.73
N ALA A 177 8.84 -5.66 -1.46
CA ALA A 177 8.53 -6.47 -0.28
C ALA A 177 9.02 -7.93 -0.39
N THR A 178 10.14 -8.14 -1.09
CA THR A 178 10.78 -9.45 -1.28
C THR A 178 12.24 -9.29 -1.64
N GLU A 179 12.98 -10.39 -1.70
CA GLU A 179 14.35 -10.39 -2.19
C GLU A 179 14.41 -10.22 -3.71
N SER A 180 15.46 -9.57 -4.23
CA SER A 180 15.62 -9.24 -5.65
C SER A 180 15.58 -10.46 -6.59
N HIS A 181 15.90 -11.64 -6.10
CA HIS A 181 15.84 -12.89 -6.88
C HIS A 181 14.44 -13.52 -6.95
N ASN A 182 13.46 -13.00 -6.18
CA ASN A 182 12.09 -13.53 -6.13
C ASN A 182 11.09 -12.73 -6.97
N THR A 183 11.51 -11.61 -7.56
CA THR A 183 10.68 -10.78 -8.44
C THR A 183 11.38 -10.53 -9.77
N ASN A 184 10.62 -10.25 -10.82
CA ASN A 184 11.21 -9.92 -12.11
C ASN A 184 11.64 -8.45 -12.20
N GLY A 185 12.54 -8.16 -13.16
CA GLY A 185 13.10 -6.84 -13.35
C GLY A 185 12.07 -5.78 -13.73
N LEU A 186 11.03 -6.16 -14.47
CA LEU A 186 9.98 -5.23 -14.87
C LEU A 186 9.09 -4.82 -13.70
N ASN A 187 8.77 -5.75 -12.79
CA ASN A 187 8.05 -5.41 -11.55
C ASN A 187 8.89 -4.48 -10.64
N ALA A 188 10.21 -4.73 -10.57
CA ALA A 188 11.13 -3.90 -9.79
C ALA A 188 11.37 -2.51 -10.42
N LEU A 189 11.15 -2.35 -11.74
CA LEU A 189 11.42 -1.11 -12.47
C LEU A 189 10.71 0.09 -11.83
N LYS A 190 9.45 -0.07 -11.41
CA LYS A 190 8.67 0.99 -10.76
C LYS A 190 9.39 1.58 -9.54
N ASN A 191 10.10 0.76 -8.78
CA ASN A 191 10.80 1.20 -7.58
C ASN A 191 12.09 1.98 -7.89
N PHE A 192 12.68 1.76 -9.06
CA PHE A 192 13.88 2.49 -9.50
C PHE A 192 13.60 3.89 -10.03
N VAL A 193 12.35 4.17 -10.44
CA VAL A 193 11.93 5.47 -10.96
C VAL A 193 11.08 6.26 -9.97
N MET A 194 10.76 5.70 -8.81
CA MET A 194 9.87 6.30 -7.81
C MET A 194 10.36 7.68 -7.36
N ASP A 195 11.68 7.84 -7.18
CA ASP A 195 12.29 9.11 -6.77
C ASP A 195 12.67 10.02 -7.96
N VAL A 196 12.29 9.64 -9.19
CA VAL A 196 12.53 10.47 -10.38
C VAL A 196 11.39 11.46 -10.53
N GLU A 197 11.74 12.74 -10.76
CA GLU A 197 10.78 13.82 -10.95
C GLU A 197 9.68 13.44 -11.96
N GLY A 198 8.44 13.68 -11.59
CA GLY A 198 7.26 13.40 -12.43
C GLY A 198 6.69 11.99 -12.30
N TYR A 199 7.33 11.08 -11.54
CA TYR A 199 6.81 9.71 -11.40
C TYR A 199 5.84 9.54 -10.25
N ILE A 200 6.23 9.81 -9.02
CA ILE A 200 5.33 9.63 -7.90
C ILE A 200 5.36 10.79 -6.92
N GLY A 201 4.18 11.13 -6.38
CA GLY A 201 4.04 11.92 -5.18
C GLY A 201 3.45 11.05 -4.07
N LEU A 202 3.94 11.23 -2.86
CA LEU A 202 3.43 10.56 -1.68
C LEU A 202 2.93 11.59 -0.67
N TYR A 203 1.88 11.25 0.05
CA TYR A 203 1.38 12.07 1.15
C TYR A 203 0.87 11.22 2.31
N SER A 204 0.77 11.82 3.47
CA SER A 204 0.11 11.26 4.65
C SER A 204 -0.91 12.26 5.17
N ILE A 205 -1.89 11.80 5.91
CA ILE A 205 -2.84 12.68 6.61
C ILE A 205 -2.20 13.09 7.95
N GLN A 206 -2.11 14.40 8.18
CA GLN A 206 -1.54 14.94 9.41
C GLN A 206 -2.26 14.38 10.64
N ASN A 207 -1.51 13.89 11.61
CA ASN A 207 -2.01 13.25 12.84
C ASN A 207 -2.83 11.97 12.61
N GLY A 208 -2.63 11.31 11.49
CA GLY A 208 -3.07 9.93 11.30
C GLY A 208 -3.95 9.66 10.10
N ASN A 209 -3.55 8.68 9.31
CA ASN A 209 -4.31 8.22 8.14
C ASN A 209 -5.69 7.65 8.53
N GLU A 210 -5.87 7.19 9.78
CA GLU A 210 -7.15 6.66 10.27
C GLU A 210 -8.27 7.71 10.35
N GLN A 211 -7.93 9.01 10.28
CA GLN A 211 -8.95 10.07 10.18
C GLN A 211 -9.83 9.90 8.92
N LEU A 212 -9.26 9.44 7.80
CA LEU A 212 -10.02 9.12 6.59
C LEU A 212 -11.08 8.04 6.88
N ILE A 213 -10.72 7.01 7.64
CA ILE A 213 -11.63 5.94 8.03
C ILE A 213 -12.76 6.47 8.92
N SER A 214 -12.41 7.31 9.90
CA SER A 214 -13.39 7.93 10.81
C SER A 214 -14.40 8.81 10.05
N CYS A 215 -13.91 9.62 9.11
CA CYS A 215 -14.77 10.43 8.26
C CYS A 215 -15.68 9.58 7.37
N LEU A 216 -15.14 8.57 6.71
CA LEU A 216 -15.91 7.62 5.90
C LEU A 216 -16.99 6.93 6.73
N GLN A 217 -16.63 6.42 7.92
CA GLN A 217 -17.56 5.74 8.81
C GLN A 217 -18.70 6.66 9.26
N SER A 218 -18.45 7.94 9.45
CA SER A 218 -19.47 8.92 9.87
C SER A 218 -20.43 9.31 8.74
N GLU A 219 -19.97 9.29 7.48
CA GLU A 219 -20.78 9.70 6.32
C GLU A 219 -21.37 8.54 5.53
N VAL A 220 -20.87 7.32 5.69
CA VAL A 220 -21.38 6.18 4.96
C VAL A 220 -22.78 5.80 5.45
N ASP A 221 -23.76 5.89 4.55
CA ASP A 221 -25.14 5.44 4.80
C ASP A 221 -25.23 3.94 4.47
N ALA A 222 -24.70 3.10 5.38
CA ALA A 222 -24.69 1.66 5.28
C ALA A 222 -24.87 1.01 6.66
N ASP A 223 -25.47 -0.18 6.68
CA ASP A 223 -25.52 -1.02 7.88
C ASP A 223 -24.17 -1.73 8.06
N ILE A 224 -23.39 -1.32 9.06
CA ILE A 224 -22.05 -1.90 9.33
C ILE A 224 -22.17 -2.99 10.39
N GLN A 225 -21.91 -4.22 10.00
CA GLN A 225 -21.93 -5.42 10.84
C GLN A 225 -20.51 -5.85 11.19
N LEU A 226 -20.04 -5.44 12.37
CA LEU A 226 -18.74 -5.86 12.93
C LEU A 226 -18.84 -7.27 13.51
N ASN A 227 -17.68 -7.93 13.65
CA ASN A 227 -17.59 -9.32 14.15
C ASN A 227 -18.39 -10.32 13.30
N HIS A 228 -18.59 -10.02 12.01
CA HIS A 228 -19.27 -10.87 11.05
C HIS A 228 -18.28 -11.39 10.01
N ARG A 229 -17.78 -12.59 10.22
CA ARG A 229 -16.82 -13.23 9.30
C ARG A 229 -17.56 -14.01 8.22
N VAL A 230 -17.52 -13.53 6.99
CA VAL A 230 -18.04 -14.26 5.83
C VAL A 230 -17.10 -15.44 5.50
N LEU A 231 -17.66 -16.62 5.42
CA LEU A 231 -16.93 -17.88 5.22
C LEU A 231 -17.18 -18.49 3.85
N LYS A 232 -18.37 -18.24 3.28
CA LYS A 232 -18.78 -18.83 2.02
C LYS A 232 -19.67 -17.87 1.24
N VAL A 233 -19.46 -17.83 -0.07
CA VAL A 233 -20.33 -17.15 -1.03
C VAL A 233 -20.85 -18.15 -2.04
N GLY A 234 -22.15 -18.10 -2.31
CA GLY A 234 -22.80 -18.93 -3.31
C GLY A 234 -23.89 -18.19 -4.04
N LYS A 235 -24.50 -18.84 -5.05
CA LYS A 235 -25.64 -18.29 -5.78
C LYS A 235 -26.86 -19.15 -5.51
N THR A 236 -27.98 -18.53 -5.21
CA THR A 236 -29.28 -19.21 -5.01
C THR A 236 -29.91 -19.59 -6.36
N GLU A 237 -30.90 -20.46 -6.35
CA GLU A 237 -31.69 -20.80 -7.55
C GLU A 237 -32.41 -19.58 -8.13
N ALA A 238 -32.81 -18.63 -7.28
CA ALA A 238 -33.41 -17.37 -7.68
C ALA A 238 -32.40 -16.36 -8.27
N GLY A 239 -31.11 -16.73 -8.38
CA GLY A 239 -30.07 -15.90 -8.96
C GLY A 239 -29.44 -14.87 -8.00
N ARG A 240 -29.90 -14.79 -6.75
CA ARG A 240 -29.31 -13.94 -5.71
C ARG A 240 -28.03 -14.57 -5.15
N TYR A 241 -27.17 -13.75 -4.52
CA TYR A 241 -25.97 -14.23 -3.85
C TYR A 241 -26.23 -14.51 -2.38
N ARG A 242 -25.79 -15.68 -1.92
CA ARG A 242 -25.91 -16.14 -0.54
C ARG A 242 -24.59 -16.03 0.18
N LEU A 243 -24.56 -15.29 1.29
CA LEU A 243 -23.45 -15.24 2.21
C LEU A 243 -23.73 -16.15 3.41
N ASN A 244 -22.79 -17.04 3.71
CA ASN A 244 -22.75 -17.77 4.96
C ASN A 244 -21.63 -17.16 5.82
N MET A 245 -21.97 -16.75 7.02
CA MET A 245 -21.07 -16.05 7.92
C MET A 245 -21.16 -16.58 9.34
N MET A 246 -20.18 -16.24 10.14
CA MET A 246 -20.11 -16.50 11.56
C MET A 246 -20.04 -15.18 12.30
N ASN A 247 -20.84 -15.03 13.34
CA ASN A 247 -20.77 -13.93 14.28
C ASN A 247 -20.72 -14.43 15.73
N GLY A 248 -20.68 -13.54 16.71
CA GLY A 248 -20.61 -13.92 18.13
C GLY A 248 -21.81 -14.73 18.66
N LYS A 249 -22.92 -14.80 17.90
CA LYS A 249 -24.13 -15.58 18.24
C LYS A 249 -24.22 -16.92 17.52
N GLY A 250 -23.32 -17.17 16.56
CA GLY A 250 -23.28 -18.40 15.78
C GLY A 250 -23.36 -18.16 14.26
N PRO A 251 -23.70 -19.22 13.49
CA PRO A 251 -23.79 -19.11 12.03
C PRO A 251 -25.02 -18.30 11.59
N GLU A 252 -24.81 -17.49 10.56
CA GLU A 252 -25.84 -16.67 9.93
C GLU A 252 -25.80 -16.82 8.42
N THR A 253 -26.97 -16.68 7.77
CA THR A 253 -27.08 -16.74 6.30
C THR A 253 -27.98 -15.62 5.83
N ARG A 254 -27.52 -14.85 4.80
CA ARG A 254 -28.33 -13.82 4.14
C ARG A 254 -28.12 -13.82 2.63
N ASP A 255 -29.15 -13.40 1.92
CA ASP A 255 -29.18 -13.33 0.46
C ASP A 255 -29.23 -11.87 -0.03
N PHE A 256 -28.42 -11.56 -1.06
CA PHE A 256 -28.26 -10.24 -1.62
C PHE A 256 -28.38 -10.25 -3.14
N ASP A 257 -28.74 -9.11 -3.74
CA ASP A 257 -28.80 -8.98 -5.19
C ASP A 257 -27.38 -8.86 -5.78
N LEU A 258 -26.45 -8.18 -5.07
CA LEU A 258 -25.04 -8.06 -5.43
C LEU A 258 -24.16 -8.24 -4.19
N VAL A 259 -22.91 -8.70 -4.44
CA VAL A 259 -21.86 -8.81 -3.41
C VAL A 259 -20.57 -8.22 -3.97
N LEU A 260 -20.02 -7.24 -3.25
CA LEU A 260 -18.69 -6.71 -3.48
C LEU A 260 -17.70 -7.34 -2.50
N MET A 261 -16.60 -7.90 -3.01
CA MET A 261 -15.54 -8.48 -2.22
C MET A 261 -14.41 -7.46 -2.06
N CYS A 262 -14.29 -6.84 -0.88
CA CYS A 262 -13.29 -5.83 -0.54
C CYS A 262 -12.27 -6.38 0.47
N LEU A 263 -11.79 -7.59 0.20
CA LEU A 263 -10.84 -8.32 1.03
C LEU A 263 -9.45 -8.34 0.39
N PRO A 264 -8.39 -8.36 1.21
CA PRO A 264 -7.06 -8.71 0.72
C PRO A 264 -7.05 -10.05 0.01
N HIS A 265 -6.24 -10.18 -1.03
CA HIS A 265 -6.17 -11.37 -1.88
C HIS A 265 -5.95 -12.66 -1.08
N SER A 266 -5.07 -12.64 -0.07
CA SER A 266 -4.80 -13.78 0.82
C SER A 266 -6.05 -14.31 1.53
N TRP A 267 -7.01 -13.45 1.84
CA TRP A 267 -8.28 -13.88 2.47
C TRP A 267 -9.24 -14.51 1.48
N LEU A 268 -9.25 -14.08 0.21
CA LEU A 268 -10.07 -14.69 -0.84
C LEU A 268 -9.72 -16.19 -1.04
N ALA A 269 -8.43 -16.53 -0.86
CA ALA A 269 -7.96 -17.90 -0.93
C ALA A 269 -8.53 -18.82 0.18
N THR A 270 -8.94 -18.25 1.32
CA THR A 270 -9.48 -19.01 2.46
C THR A 270 -11.00 -19.19 2.41
N MET A 271 -11.67 -18.51 1.49
CA MET A 271 -13.14 -18.55 1.38
C MET A 271 -13.62 -19.74 0.59
N ARG A 272 -14.84 -20.19 0.88
CA ARG A 272 -15.54 -21.20 0.10
C ARG A 272 -16.44 -20.55 -0.94
N TRP A 273 -16.35 -21.03 -2.17
CA TRP A 273 -17.10 -20.54 -3.33
C TRP A 273 -18.05 -21.64 -3.81
N ASP A 274 -19.36 -21.39 -3.72
CA ASP A 274 -20.40 -22.35 -4.07
C ASP A 274 -20.94 -22.09 -5.47
N GLY A 275 -21.12 -23.15 -6.25
CA GLY A 275 -21.41 -23.08 -7.67
C GLY A 275 -20.15 -23.22 -8.55
N GLU A 276 -20.27 -24.04 -9.59
CA GLU A 276 -19.13 -24.46 -10.42
C GLU A 276 -18.42 -23.28 -11.07
N LEU A 277 -19.19 -22.38 -11.72
CA LEU A 277 -18.63 -21.21 -12.42
C LEU A 277 -17.92 -20.26 -11.46
N LEU A 278 -18.57 -19.92 -10.34
CA LEU A 278 -18.00 -19.02 -9.35
C LEU A 278 -16.71 -19.62 -8.76
N ARG A 279 -16.74 -20.89 -8.39
CA ARG A 279 -15.56 -21.59 -7.87
C ARG A 279 -14.41 -21.63 -8.86
N LYS A 280 -14.67 -21.97 -10.15
CA LYS A 280 -13.64 -21.97 -11.20
C LYS A 280 -13.02 -20.58 -11.39
N SER A 281 -13.85 -19.53 -11.44
CA SER A 281 -13.38 -18.16 -11.63
C SER A 281 -12.52 -17.69 -10.43
N MET A 282 -12.95 -17.97 -9.22
CA MET A 282 -12.21 -17.57 -8.00
C MET A 282 -10.91 -18.36 -7.82
N VAL A 283 -10.90 -19.66 -8.13
CA VAL A 283 -9.66 -20.45 -8.12
C VAL A 283 -8.65 -19.89 -9.14
N LYS A 284 -9.11 -19.53 -10.35
CA LYS A 284 -8.25 -18.90 -11.35
C LYS A 284 -7.73 -17.52 -10.88
N HIS A 285 -8.60 -16.70 -10.31
CA HIS A 285 -8.22 -15.39 -9.78
C HIS A 285 -7.19 -15.50 -8.65
N VAL A 286 -7.40 -16.41 -7.71
CA VAL A 286 -6.47 -16.67 -6.59
C VAL A 286 -5.12 -17.17 -7.11
N ALA A 287 -5.13 -18.10 -8.07
CA ALA A 287 -3.90 -18.65 -8.63
C ALA A 287 -3.10 -17.63 -9.45
N PHE A 288 -3.75 -16.62 -10.02
CA PHE A 288 -3.06 -15.55 -10.75
C PHE A 288 -2.25 -14.62 -9.82
N PHE A 289 -2.70 -14.45 -8.58
CA PHE A 289 -2.06 -13.63 -7.56
C PHE A 289 -1.54 -14.47 -6.39
N ASP A 290 -0.89 -15.58 -6.66
CA ASP A 290 -0.52 -16.60 -5.67
C ASP A 290 0.64 -16.20 -4.73
N ARG A 291 1.32 -15.08 -5.01
CA ARG A 291 2.51 -14.61 -4.26
C ARG A 291 2.33 -13.20 -3.69
N PRO A 292 1.38 -12.96 -2.78
CA PRO A 292 1.27 -11.68 -2.12
C PRO A 292 2.48 -11.46 -1.20
N ALA A 293 3.07 -10.27 -1.28
CA ALA A 293 4.14 -9.87 -0.37
C ALA A 293 3.60 -9.59 1.04
N HIS A 294 4.47 -9.70 2.04
CA HIS A 294 4.18 -9.45 3.43
C HIS A 294 5.15 -8.45 4.03
N TYR A 295 4.63 -7.44 4.71
CA TYR A 295 5.41 -6.49 5.48
C TYR A 295 5.38 -6.82 6.96
N LEU A 296 6.51 -6.63 7.62
CA LEU A 296 6.61 -6.55 9.08
C LEU A 296 6.97 -5.12 9.46
N ARG A 297 6.12 -4.49 10.25
CA ARG A 297 6.37 -3.15 10.75
C ARG A 297 6.77 -3.21 12.22
N VAL A 298 7.87 -2.52 12.57
CA VAL A 298 8.38 -2.43 13.94
C VAL A 298 8.46 -0.96 14.32
N SER A 299 7.60 -0.55 15.25
CA SER A 299 7.57 0.83 15.78
C SER A 299 8.31 0.89 17.12
N VAL A 300 9.26 1.80 17.25
CA VAL A 300 10.09 1.95 18.44
C VAL A 300 9.93 3.38 19.00
N LEU A 301 9.57 3.43 20.27
CA LEU A 301 9.47 4.67 21.04
C LEU A 301 10.81 4.96 21.73
N PHE A 302 11.28 6.19 21.59
CA PHE A 302 12.46 6.73 22.26
C PHE A 302 12.06 7.87 23.20
N ASP A 303 12.76 8.02 24.31
CA ASP A 303 12.50 9.10 25.27
C ASP A 303 12.64 10.50 24.66
N THR A 304 13.54 10.63 23.69
CA THR A 304 13.77 11.84 22.90
C THR A 304 14.17 11.49 21.47
N PRO A 305 13.92 12.36 20.48
CA PRO A 305 14.40 12.18 19.11
C PRO A 305 15.90 12.50 19.02
N TYR A 306 16.76 11.61 19.54
CA TYR A 306 18.21 11.80 19.63
C TYR A 306 18.91 12.01 18.28
N TRP A 307 18.24 11.63 17.19
CA TRP A 307 18.73 11.87 15.84
C TRP A 307 18.61 13.33 15.40
N GLY A 308 17.69 14.11 16.01
CA GLY A 308 17.53 15.54 15.76
C GLY A 308 17.40 15.86 14.26
N GLU A 309 18.18 16.86 13.81
CA GLU A 309 18.19 17.29 12.40
C GLU A 309 18.89 16.31 11.44
N LYS A 310 19.47 15.21 11.94
CA LYS A 310 20.13 14.21 11.09
C LYS A 310 19.13 13.44 10.19
N ILE A 311 17.86 13.38 10.60
CA ILE A 311 16.76 12.82 9.82
C ILE A 311 15.76 13.95 9.55
N PRO A 312 15.98 14.77 8.50
CA PRO A 312 15.13 15.94 8.24
C PRO A 312 13.81 15.56 7.58
N GLY A 313 13.74 14.44 6.87
CA GLY A 313 12.57 13.96 6.12
C GLY A 313 11.62 13.10 6.94
N ALA A 314 10.51 12.76 6.31
CA ALA A 314 9.49 11.88 6.88
C ALA A 314 9.93 10.40 6.90
N TRP A 315 10.81 10.00 5.98
CA TRP A 315 11.35 8.65 5.89
C TRP A 315 12.69 8.64 5.15
N PHE A 316 13.39 7.52 5.21
CA PHE A 316 14.60 7.24 4.43
C PHE A 316 14.73 5.73 4.20
N MET A 317 15.47 5.35 3.16
CA MET A 317 15.84 3.96 2.93
C MET A 317 17.08 3.61 3.74
N SER A 318 17.13 2.41 4.28
CA SER A 318 18.27 1.90 5.06
C SER A 318 18.72 0.55 4.55
N GLU A 319 20.03 0.32 4.53
CA GLU A 319 20.61 -1.01 4.25
C GLU A 319 20.39 -2.03 5.37
N ALA A 320 19.89 -1.61 6.52
CA ALA A 320 19.55 -2.51 7.61
C ALA A 320 18.61 -3.64 7.12
N PHE A 321 18.84 -4.85 7.61
CA PHE A 321 18.08 -6.05 7.21
C PHE A 321 18.10 -6.35 5.70
N GLY A 322 19.11 -5.85 4.98
CA GLY A 322 19.25 -6.00 3.52
C GLY A 322 18.48 -4.97 2.70
N GLY A 323 17.82 -4.02 3.33
CA GLY A 323 17.02 -2.94 2.76
C GLY A 323 15.66 -2.84 3.43
N CYS A 324 15.38 -1.69 4.02
CA CYS A 324 14.09 -1.38 4.65
C CYS A 324 13.81 0.12 4.57
N CYS A 325 12.54 0.49 4.65
CA CYS A 325 12.12 1.87 4.83
C CYS A 325 12.06 2.19 6.33
N VAL A 326 12.56 3.37 6.72
CA VAL A 326 12.49 3.87 8.10
C VAL A 326 11.72 5.17 8.10
N TYR A 327 10.59 5.21 8.80
CA TYR A 327 9.75 6.39 8.95
C TYR A 327 10.07 7.13 10.24
N ASN A 328 10.20 8.44 10.14
CA ASN A 328 10.25 9.36 11.28
C ASN A 328 8.82 9.85 11.57
N GLU A 329 8.16 9.22 12.53
CA GLU A 329 6.75 9.49 12.82
C GLU A 329 6.54 10.93 13.35
N GLY A 330 7.57 11.54 13.97
CA GLY A 330 7.52 12.94 14.41
C GLY A 330 7.40 13.97 13.28
N ALA A 331 7.66 13.57 12.02
CA ALA A 331 7.46 14.45 10.87
C ALA A 331 5.97 14.63 10.51
N ARG A 332 5.08 13.74 10.96
CA ARG A 332 3.66 13.74 10.59
C ARG A 332 2.68 13.61 11.77
N HIS A 333 3.18 13.23 12.94
CA HIS A 333 2.38 13.04 14.13
C HIS A 333 2.87 13.93 15.28
N ASP A 334 1.96 14.27 16.17
CA ASP A 334 2.35 14.77 17.48
C ASP A 334 2.89 13.60 18.31
N VAL A 335 4.18 13.63 18.56
CA VAL A 335 4.89 12.66 19.39
C VAL A 335 5.35 13.28 20.73
N GLY A 336 4.96 14.53 21.00
CA GLY A 336 5.39 15.29 22.17
C GLY A 336 6.91 15.42 22.23
N ARG A 337 7.51 15.12 23.39
CA ARG A 337 8.96 15.13 23.57
C ARG A 337 9.67 13.88 23.04
N HIS A 338 8.92 12.87 22.67
CA HIS A 338 9.44 11.55 22.29
C HIS A 338 9.92 11.51 20.84
N GLY A 339 10.74 10.52 20.54
CA GLY A 339 11.05 10.14 19.18
C GLY A 339 10.35 8.82 18.83
N VAL A 340 9.88 8.70 17.60
CA VAL A 340 9.33 7.44 17.10
C VAL A 340 9.90 7.14 15.73
N LEU A 341 10.58 6.01 15.61
CA LEU A 341 10.99 5.45 14.33
C LEU A 341 10.22 4.16 14.04
N ASN A 342 9.92 3.94 12.79
CA ASN A 342 9.10 2.83 12.34
C ASN A 342 9.78 2.16 11.15
N TRP A 343 10.23 0.91 11.30
CA TRP A 343 10.89 0.10 10.26
C TRP A 343 9.86 -0.74 9.50
N LEU A 344 9.96 -0.75 8.18
CA LEU A 344 9.11 -1.54 7.28
C LEU A 344 9.96 -2.44 6.37
#